data_a8f5f2db67de03ad052581d42055facc
#
_entry.id   a8f5f2db67de03ad052581d42055facc
#
_cell.length_a   1.000
_cell.length_b   1.000
_cell.length_c   1.000
_cell.angle_alpha   90.00
_cell.angle_beta   90.00
_cell.angle_gamma   90.00
#
_symmetry.space_group_name_H-M   'P 1'
#
loop_
_entity.id
_entity.type
_entity.pdbx_description
1 polymer ?
#
loop_
_entity_poly.entity_id
_entity_poly.type
_entity_poly.pdbx_seq_one_letter_code
_entity_poly.pdbx_strand_id
1 'polypeptide(L)'
;MNFKTQIKAPRGSTLTCKGWTQEAAMRMLMNNLDPQVAENPDELIVYGGIGRAARNWESYEKIIETLKVLENDETLIVQSGKPVAVFRTHEHAPRILIANSNIVPKWANWEHFYELEERNLMMYGQMTAGSWIYIGAQGILQGTYLSFIEAGKKKIGSPDLRGKFILTGGMGGMSGAQPLAGKMAGAVILVVEVDRTKIERKINEGYCDYLATTVDEALTLIEKLCATKEPASIGLVGNCADVNRELLNRGVVPHFVTDQTSAHDPINGYVPNNMTLEEALELRAKDSKTYEQKAKETMAEHVRTMLEFQKLGAEVFDYGNNIRAYAKEMGVVDAFDFPGFVPAYIRPLFCEGKGPFRWAALSGDPKDIYKIDALAKEMFAEDEGLANWIDMAQQMVKWQGLPARICWLGYGDRHRFALRVNEMVASGELEAPIVFGRDHLDSGSVASPNRETEGMLDGSDAVSDWPLLNALLNTASGASWVSIHHGGGVGKKIGGFKINLRFIEIGANGHLRAAEYLGGNAGLPSETEGGHHGGCILRHDGGE
;
A
#
# COMPACT_ATOMS: atom_id res chain seq x y z
N MET A 1 15.72 -24.62 15.92
CA MET A 1 14.66 -23.70 15.45
C MET A 1 13.77 -24.50 14.52
N ASN A 2 12.58 -24.87 14.97
CA ASN A 2 11.58 -25.45 14.08
C ASN A 2 10.97 -24.30 13.30
N PHE A 3 11.45 -24.09 12.08
CA PHE A 3 10.80 -23.22 11.10
C PHE A 3 9.37 -23.76 10.91
N LYS A 4 8.38 -23.08 11.45
CA LYS A 4 6.99 -23.33 11.14
C LYS A 4 6.83 -23.03 9.67
N THR A 5 7.04 -24.07 8.86
CA THR A 5 6.68 -24.24 7.44
C THR A 5 6.57 -22.97 6.61
N GLN A 6 7.36 -22.91 5.54
CA GLN A 6 7.16 -21.92 4.48
C GLN A 6 5.70 -21.95 4.02
N ILE A 7 4.91 -20.98 4.47
CA ILE A 7 3.52 -20.86 4.08
C ILE A 7 3.48 -20.48 2.60
N LYS A 8 2.73 -21.25 1.81
CA LYS A 8 2.45 -20.96 0.42
C LYS A 8 0.98 -21.20 0.14
N ALA A 9 0.35 -20.27 -0.56
CA ALA A 9 -1.02 -20.43 -0.99
C ALA A 9 -1.15 -21.64 -1.94
N PRO A 10 -2.20 -22.47 -1.80
CA PRO A 10 -2.55 -23.46 -2.82
C PRO A 10 -2.73 -22.79 -4.19
N ARG A 11 -2.47 -23.53 -5.25
CA ARG A 11 -2.54 -23.06 -6.64
C ARG A 11 -3.42 -23.99 -7.46
N GLY A 12 -3.84 -23.53 -8.64
CA GLY A 12 -4.70 -24.32 -9.56
C GLY A 12 -6.17 -24.24 -9.20
N SER A 13 -6.96 -25.08 -9.84
CA SER A 13 -8.44 -25.09 -9.77
C SER A 13 -9.03 -25.99 -8.67
N THR A 14 -8.19 -26.65 -7.88
CA THR A 14 -8.67 -27.55 -6.82
C THR A 14 -9.06 -26.77 -5.57
N LEU A 15 -10.30 -26.95 -5.10
CA LEU A 15 -10.80 -26.38 -3.86
C LEU A 15 -10.36 -27.20 -2.65
N THR A 16 -9.97 -26.50 -1.58
CA THR A 16 -9.76 -27.05 -0.23
C THR A 16 -10.83 -26.56 0.77
N CYS A 17 -11.57 -25.53 0.38
CA CYS A 17 -12.74 -24.98 1.08
C CYS A 17 -14.03 -25.42 0.38
N LYS A 18 -15.20 -25.14 0.96
CA LYS A 18 -16.50 -25.49 0.40
C LYS A 18 -16.92 -24.61 -0.79
N GLY A 19 -16.31 -23.45 -0.94
CA GLY A 19 -16.58 -22.54 -2.05
C GLY A 19 -15.37 -21.68 -2.39
N TRP A 20 -15.41 -21.08 -3.59
CA TRP A 20 -14.31 -20.25 -4.07
C TRP A 20 -14.11 -18.96 -3.25
N THR A 21 -15.17 -18.41 -2.64
CA THR A 21 -15.03 -17.20 -1.83
C THR A 21 -14.19 -17.46 -0.59
N GLN A 22 -14.45 -18.58 0.10
CA GLN A 22 -13.66 -19.02 1.24
C GLN A 22 -12.23 -19.39 0.83
N GLU A 23 -12.10 -20.13 -0.28
CA GLU A 23 -10.80 -20.52 -0.83
C GLU A 23 -9.95 -19.31 -1.21
N ALA A 24 -10.56 -18.31 -1.84
CA ALA A 24 -9.88 -17.08 -2.21
C ALA A 24 -9.33 -16.33 -1.00
N ALA A 25 -10.14 -16.16 0.03
CA ALA A 25 -9.70 -15.50 1.27
C ALA A 25 -8.59 -16.30 1.96
N MET A 26 -8.70 -17.63 1.98
CA MET A 26 -7.66 -18.50 2.53
C MET A 26 -6.36 -18.38 1.76
N ARG A 27 -6.40 -18.48 0.42
CA ARG A 27 -5.20 -18.35 -0.42
C ARG A 27 -4.56 -16.97 -0.27
N MET A 28 -5.34 -15.92 -0.18
CA MET A 28 -4.83 -14.56 0.00
C MET A 28 -4.23 -14.33 1.38
N LEU A 29 -4.83 -14.88 2.45
CA LEU A 29 -4.23 -14.87 3.79
C LEU A 29 -2.88 -15.62 3.81
N MET A 30 -2.83 -16.79 3.19
CA MET A 30 -1.60 -17.56 3.06
C MET A 30 -0.56 -16.83 2.21
N ASN A 31 -0.99 -16.19 1.12
CA ASN A 31 -0.12 -15.38 0.27
C ASN A 31 0.49 -14.18 1.01
N ASN A 32 -0.26 -13.57 1.93
CA ASN A 32 0.28 -12.50 2.77
C ASN A 32 1.49 -12.94 3.60
N LEU A 33 1.57 -14.22 3.92
CA LEU A 33 2.63 -14.83 4.75
C LEU A 33 3.63 -15.65 3.95
N ASP A 34 3.52 -15.67 2.61
CA ASP A 34 4.54 -16.25 1.75
C ASP A 34 5.88 -15.52 2.00
N PRO A 35 7.00 -16.23 2.20
CA PRO A 35 8.31 -15.62 2.43
C PRO A 35 8.77 -14.65 1.34
N GLN A 36 8.23 -14.75 0.13
CA GLN A 36 8.47 -13.78 -0.95
C GLN A 36 7.68 -12.48 -0.76
N VAL A 37 6.61 -12.50 0.04
CA VAL A 37 5.68 -11.39 0.25
C VAL A 37 5.91 -10.70 1.60
N ALA A 38 5.92 -11.48 2.69
CA ALA A 38 6.02 -10.96 4.04
C ALA A 38 7.44 -10.49 4.41
N GLU A 39 7.54 -9.47 5.26
CA GLU A 39 8.81 -9.01 5.83
C GLU A 39 9.33 -9.98 6.91
N ASN A 40 8.43 -10.45 7.80
CA ASN A 40 8.77 -11.42 8.84
C ASN A 40 7.59 -12.39 9.06
N PRO A 41 7.48 -13.44 8.22
CA PRO A 41 6.36 -14.37 8.28
C PRO A 41 6.31 -15.16 9.59
N ASP A 42 7.43 -15.41 10.26
CA ASP A 42 7.47 -16.15 11.54
C ASP A 42 6.74 -15.42 12.67
N GLU A 43 6.73 -14.08 12.61
CA GLU A 43 5.99 -13.19 13.52
C GLU A 43 4.63 -12.77 12.97
N LEU A 44 4.17 -13.38 11.86
CA LEU A 44 2.96 -13.00 11.12
C LEU A 44 2.99 -11.56 10.59
N ILE A 45 4.17 -10.93 10.53
CA ILE A 45 4.35 -9.56 10.07
C ILE A 45 4.47 -9.55 8.55
N VAL A 46 3.55 -8.86 7.92
CA VAL A 46 3.48 -8.73 6.47
C VAL A 46 4.33 -7.54 6.00
N TYR A 47 4.10 -6.35 6.58
CA TYR A 47 4.90 -5.15 6.29
C TYR A 47 4.70 -4.05 7.34
N GLY A 48 5.51 -2.99 7.25
CA GLY A 48 5.32 -1.76 8.03
C GLY A 48 5.62 -1.91 9.53
N GLY A 49 6.68 -2.62 9.87
CA GLY A 49 7.17 -2.81 11.22
C GLY A 49 6.42 -3.91 11.97
N ILE A 50 5.15 -3.74 12.31
CA ILE A 50 4.36 -4.70 13.09
C ILE A 50 2.99 -5.03 12.46
N GLY A 51 2.79 -4.70 11.18
CA GLY A 51 1.53 -4.97 10.46
C GLY A 51 1.30 -6.46 10.21
N ARG A 52 0.38 -7.08 10.94
CA ARG A 52 0.13 -8.52 10.94
C ARG A 52 -1.08 -8.94 10.11
N ALA A 53 -1.04 -10.17 9.60
CA ALA A 53 -2.15 -10.82 8.91
C ALA A 53 -3.13 -11.51 9.88
N ALA A 54 -2.65 -12.00 11.00
CA ALA A 54 -3.44 -12.60 12.08
C ALA A 54 -2.84 -12.21 13.43
N ARG A 55 -3.64 -12.30 14.50
CA ARG A 55 -3.23 -11.85 15.84
C ARG A 55 -2.06 -12.66 16.40
N ASN A 56 -2.13 -13.96 16.25
CA ASN A 56 -1.12 -14.94 16.64
C ASN A 56 -1.31 -16.22 15.80
N TRP A 57 -0.42 -17.18 15.94
CA TRP A 57 -0.47 -18.44 15.20
C TRP A 57 -1.72 -19.26 15.48
N GLU A 58 -2.20 -19.32 16.72
CA GLU A 58 -3.47 -19.99 17.08
C GLU A 58 -4.65 -19.38 16.32
N SER A 59 -4.70 -18.06 16.25
CA SER A 59 -5.73 -17.34 15.48
C SER A 59 -5.61 -17.60 13.98
N TYR A 60 -4.40 -17.62 13.42
CA TYR A 60 -4.16 -17.96 12.02
C TYR A 60 -4.67 -19.36 11.69
N GLU A 61 -4.25 -20.36 12.46
CA GLU A 61 -4.67 -21.75 12.27
C GLU A 61 -6.21 -21.86 12.35
N LYS A 62 -6.81 -21.20 13.33
CA LYS A 62 -8.27 -21.20 13.50
C LYS A 62 -9.02 -20.51 12.37
N ILE A 63 -8.47 -19.44 11.80
CA ILE A 63 -9.04 -18.81 10.58
C ILE A 63 -9.02 -19.82 9.41
N ILE A 64 -7.87 -20.46 9.16
CA ILE A 64 -7.73 -21.45 8.08
C ILE A 64 -8.69 -22.63 8.26
N GLU A 65 -8.77 -23.20 9.47
CA GLU A 65 -9.72 -24.27 9.78
C GLU A 65 -11.17 -23.85 9.53
N THR A 66 -11.53 -22.65 10.00
CA THR A 66 -12.89 -22.13 9.84
C THR A 66 -13.24 -21.92 8.38
N LEU A 67 -12.35 -21.32 7.58
CA LEU A 67 -12.58 -21.11 6.15
C LEU A 67 -12.80 -22.41 5.38
N LYS A 68 -12.13 -23.50 5.75
CA LYS A 68 -12.30 -24.82 5.11
C LYS A 68 -13.69 -25.42 5.32
N VAL A 69 -14.35 -25.08 6.44
CA VAL A 69 -15.66 -25.66 6.79
C VAL A 69 -16.82 -24.67 6.65
N LEU A 70 -16.53 -23.38 6.44
CA LEU A 70 -17.52 -22.32 6.32
C LEU A 70 -18.48 -22.58 5.15
N GLU A 71 -19.78 -22.53 5.41
CA GLU A 71 -20.82 -22.71 4.39
C GLU A 71 -20.98 -21.47 3.51
N ASN A 72 -21.63 -21.66 2.34
CA ASN A 72 -21.83 -20.56 1.38
C ASN A 72 -22.87 -19.52 1.87
N ASP A 73 -23.60 -19.79 2.93
CA ASP A 73 -24.56 -18.89 3.57
C ASP A 73 -24.11 -18.46 4.99
N GLU A 74 -22.83 -18.63 5.31
CA GLU A 74 -22.27 -18.24 6.60
C GLU A 74 -21.25 -17.12 6.43
N THR A 75 -21.10 -16.28 7.49
CA THR A 75 -20.15 -15.17 7.56
C THR A 75 -19.23 -15.33 8.75
N LEU A 76 -17.93 -15.38 8.50
CA LEU A 76 -16.89 -15.36 9.53
C LEU A 76 -16.62 -13.92 9.98
N ILE A 77 -16.61 -13.69 11.29
CA ILE A 77 -16.27 -12.42 11.92
C ILE A 77 -14.86 -12.50 12.50
N VAL A 78 -14.01 -11.54 12.08
CA VAL A 78 -12.62 -11.45 12.53
C VAL A 78 -12.38 -10.10 13.22
N GLN A 79 -12.01 -10.14 14.48
CA GLN A 79 -11.73 -8.96 15.29
C GLN A 79 -10.24 -8.89 15.59
N SER A 80 -9.56 -7.86 15.08
CA SER A 80 -8.11 -7.67 15.24
C SER A 80 -7.34 -8.98 15.08
N GLY A 81 -7.54 -9.63 13.92
CA GLY A 81 -6.86 -10.85 13.52
C GLY A 81 -7.26 -12.13 14.26
N LYS A 82 -8.31 -12.11 15.09
CA LYS A 82 -8.84 -13.29 15.77
C LYS A 82 -10.23 -13.63 15.23
N PRO A 83 -10.50 -14.89 14.80
CA PRO A 83 -11.85 -15.32 14.46
C PRO A 83 -12.67 -15.41 15.76
N VAL A 84 -13.82 -14.73 15.80
CA VAL A 84 -14.62 -14.60 17.03
C VAL A 84 -16.01 -15.20 16.90
N ALA A 85 -16.57 -15.30 15.69
CA ALA A 85 -17.89 -15.87 15.47
C ALA A 85 -18.08 -16.29 14.01
N VAL A 86 -19.02 -17.21 13.78
CA VAL A 86 -19.62 -17.52 12.49
C VAL A 86 -21.11 -17.32 12.63
N PHE A 87 -21.69 -16.55 11.72
CA PHE A 87 -23.13 -16.31 11.68
C PHE A 87 -23.71 -16.84 10.38
N ARG A 88 -24.88 -17.46 10.47
CA ARG A 88 -25.68 -17.74 9.29
C ARG A 88 -26.22 -16.42 8.73
N THR A 89 -25.99 -16.21 7.45
CA THR A 89 -26.41 -15.02 6.71
C THR A 89 -27.19 -15.45 5.46
N HIS A 90 -26.67 -15.19 4.28
CA HIS A 90 -27.22 -15.67 3.00
C HIS A 90 -26.10 -15.75 1.95
N GLU A 91 -26.34 -16.43 0.85
CA GLU A 91 -25.33 -16.69 -0.19
C GLU A 91 -24.65 -15.44 -0.78
N HIS A 92 -25.34 -14.31 -0.81
CA HIS A 92 -24.82 -13.03 -1.32
C HIS A 92 -24.24 -12.11 -0.23
N ALA A 93 -24.23 -12.55 1.04
CA ALA A 93 -23.57 -11.79 2.11
C ALA A 93 -22.05 -11.96 2.02
N PRO A 94 -21.26 -11.01 2.57
CA PRO A 94 -19.83 -11.21 2.73
C PRO A 94 -19.53 -12.49 3.50
N ARG A 95 -18.59 -13.28 2.97
CA ARG A 95 -18.13 -14.49 3.70
C ARG A 95 -17.28 -14.14 4.90
N ILE A 96 -16.67 -12.93 4.90
CA ILE A 96 -15.81 -12.50 5.98
C ILE A 96 -16.00 -11.01 6.22
N LEU A 97 -16.14 -10.65 7.50
CA LEU A 97 -16.12 -9.27 7.98
C LEU A 97 -14.97 -9.11 8.98
N ILE A 98 -14.12 -8.14 8.72
CA ILE A 98 -12.90 -7.89 9.49
C ILE A 98 -12.93 -6.47 10.06
N ALA A 99 -12.59 -6.32 11.33
CA ALA A 99 -12.31 -5.03 11.94
C ALA A 99 -11.00 -5.11 12.73
N ASN A 100 -10.05 -4.23 12.43
CA ASN A 100 -8.71 -4.26 13.02
C ASN A 100 -8.37 -2.94 13.70
N SER A 101 -7.87 -3.02 14.93
CA SER A 101 -7.21 -1.92 15.66
C SER A 101 -8.08 -0.67 15.87
N ASN A 102 -9.39 -0.77 15.85
CA ASN A 102 -10.30 0.37 16.03
C ASN A 102 -10.41 0.70 17.53
N ILE A 103 -9.39 1.37 18.07
CA ILE A 103 -9.36 1.77 19.49
C ILE A 103 -10.30 2.95 19.68
N VAL A 104 -11.13 2.86 20.72
CA VAL A 104 -12.04 3.95 21.12
C VAL A 104 -11.23 5.22 21.42
N PRO A 105 -11.63 6.41 20.96
CA PRO A 105 -10.83 7.65 21.02
C PRO A 105 -10.27 7.98 22.40
N LYS A 106 -10.97 7.66 23.48
CA LYS A 106 -10.52 7.85 24.88
C LYS A 106 -9.20 7.14 25.17
N TRP A 107 -8.95 5.98 24.54
CA TRP A 107 -7.78 5.13 24.74
C TRP A 107 -6.87 5.09 23.50
N ALA A 108 -7.14 5.89 22.48
CA ALA A 108 -6.36 5.90 21.24
C ALA A 108 -5.03 6.67 21.42
N ASN A 109 -4.08 6.05 22.09
CA ASN A 109 -2.71 6.50 22.25
C ASN A 109 -1.77 5.29 22.21
N TRP A 110 -0.48 5.53 22.03
CA TRP A 110 0.53 4.48 21.89
C TRP A 110 0.64 3.58 23.13
N GLU A 111 0.54 4.14 24.33
CA GLU A 111 0.65 3.39 25.58
C GLU A 111 -0.43 2.30 25.66
N HIS A 112 -1.70 2.68 25.48
CA HIS A 112 -2.80 1.71 25.47
C HIS A 112 -2.75 0.77 24.27
N PHE A 113 -2.26 1.25 23.11
CA PHE A 113 -2.08 0.38 21.95
C PHE A 113 -1.15 -0.78 22.26
N TYR A 114 0.05 -0.50 22.79
CA TYR A 114 1.01 -1.54 23.14
C TYR A 114 0.54 -2.41 24.31
N GLU A 115 -0.14 -1.83 25.32
CA GLU A 115 -0.76 -2.60 26.40
C GLU A 115 -1.77 -3.63 25.85
N LEU A 116 -2.63 -3.23 24.92
CA LEU A 116 -3.62 -4.12 24.34
C LEU A 116 -2.99 -5.20 23.45
N GLU A 117 -1.93 -4.85 22.73
CA GLU A 117 -1.17 -5.80 21.91
C GLU A 117 -0.44 -6.83 22.78
N GLU A 118 0.27 -6.39 23.81
CA GLU A 118 0.97 -7.25 24.78
C GLU A 118 0.01 -8.22 25.48
N ARG A 119 -1.18 -7.74 25.84
CA ARG A 119 -2.26 -8.56 26.42
C ARG A 119 -2.95 -9.46 25.40
N ASN A 120 -2.52 -9.45 24.15
CA ASN A 120 -3.11 -10.23 23.05
C ASN A 120 -4.61 -9.97 22.84
N LEU A 121 -5.06 -8.73 23.07
CA LEU A 121 -6.44 -8.30 22.89
C LEU A 121 -6.70 -7.69 21.52
N MET A 122 -5.66 -7.22 20.86
CA MET A 122 -5.70 -6.72 19.49
C MET A 122 -4.37 -7.01 18.77
N MET A 123 -4.33 -6.72 17.50
CA MET A 123 -3.10 -6.66 16.69
C MET A 123 -3.12 -5.40 15.84
N TYR A 124 -1.96 -4.94 15.40
CA TYR A 124 -1.87 -3.95 14.34
C TYR A 124 -2.13 -4.62 12.98
N GLY A 125 -3.39 -4.59 12.56
CA GLY A 125 -3.82 -5.12 11.28
C GLY A 125 -3.72 -4.07 10.20
N GLN A 126 -2.50 -3.69 9.82
CA GLN A 126 -2.27 -2.62 8.86
C GLN A 126 -2.88 -2.95 7.50
N MET A 127 -3.84 -2.13 7.08
CA MET A 127 -4.42 -2.08 5.73
C MET A 127 -4.49 -3.42 4.99
N THR A 128 -3.68 -3.59 3.95
CA THR A 128 -3.66 -4.78 3.10
C THR A 128 -3.13 -6.04 3.79
N ALA A 129 -2.33 -5.89 4.84
CA ALA A 129 -1.91 -7.00 5.69
C ALA A 129 -3.09 -7.57 6.48
N GLY A 130 -3.77 -6.72 7.23
CA GLY A 130 -4.90 -7.13 8.07
C GLY A 130 -6.16 -7.50 7.30
N SER A 131 -6.27 -7.15 6.03
CA SER A 131 -7.38 -7.51 5.13
C SER A 131 -7.06 -8.66 4.17
N TRP A 132 -5.88 -9.24 4.28
CA TRP A 132 -5.44 -10.41 3.52
C TRP A 132 -5.38 -10.20 2.00
N ILE A 133 -4.84 -9.05 1.55
CA ILE A 133 -4.75 -8.81 0.11
C ILE A 133 -3.46 -8.07 -0.28
N TYR A 134 -2.50 -8.03 0.60
CA TYR A 134 -1.18 -7.57 0.23
C TYR A 134 -0.59 -8.49 -0.84
N ILE A 135 -0.10 -7.92 -1.93
CA ILE A 135 0.46 -8.62 -3.08
C ILE A 135 1.95 -8.34 -3.27
N GLY A 136 2.61 -7.93 -2.20
CA GLY A 136 4.01 -7.54 -2.24
C GLY A 136 4.21 -6.08 -2.67
N ALA A 137 5.47 -5.69 -2.87
CA ALA A 137 5.85 -4.33 -3.26
C ALA A 137 5.20 -3.87 -4.58
N GLN A 138 4.85 -4.81 -5.47
CA GLN A 138 4.12 -4.50 -6.72
C GLN A 138 2.78 -3.79 -6.49
N GLY A 139 2.17 -3.95 -5.31
CA GLY A 139 0.87 -3.33 -4.99
C GLY A 139 0.88 -1.82 -4.89
N ILE A 140 2.04 -1.21 -4.69
CA ILE A 140 2.21 0.26 -4.66
C ILE A 140 3.04 0.78 -5.84
N LEU A 141 3.61 -0.11 -6.64
CA LEU A 141 4.59 0.25 -7.67
C LEU A 141 4.04 1.26 -8.67
N GLN A 142 2.81 1.07 -9.18
CA GLN A 142 2.21 2.00 -10.14
C GLN A 142 1.94 3.37 -9.51
N GLY A 143 1.43 3.42 -8.27
CA GLY A 143 1.17 4.69 -7.58
C GLY A 143 2.47 5.48 -7.34
N THR A 144 3.55 4.80 -6.99
CA THR A 144 4.88 5.42 -6.83
C THR A 144 5.42 5.90 -8.18
N TYR A 145 5.30 5.10 -9.24
CA TYR A 145 5.66 5.48 -10.60
C TYR A 145 4.88 6.72 -11.07
N LEU A 146 3.55 6.73 -10.92
CA LEU A 146 2.71 7.87 -11.29
C LEU A 146 3.07 9.13 -10.48
N SER A 147 3.40 9.00 -9.20
CA SER A 147 3.85 10.13 -8.39
C SER A 147 5.12 10.77 -8.98
N PHE A 148 6.09 9.97 -9.42
CA PHE A 148 7.30 10.49 -10.08
C PHE A 148 7.00 11.12 -11.43
N ILE A 149 6.10 10.53 -12.23
CA ILE A 149 5.68 11.10 -13.52
C ILE A 149 5.01 12.46 -13.32
N GLU A 150 4.06 12.56 -12.39
CA GLU A 150 3.36 13.81 -12.12
C GLU A 150 4.28 14.88 -11.49
N ALA A 151 5.20 14.48 -10.62
CA ALA A 151 6.25 15.36 -10.11
C ALA A 151 7.14 15.88 -11.24
N GLY A 152 7.50 15.02 -12.20
CA GLY A 152 8.24 15.39 -13.39
C GLY A 152 7.50 16.39 -14.27
N LYS A 153 6.24 16.14 -14.59
CA LYS A 153 5.39 17.08 -15.33
C LYS A 153 5.34 18.45 -14.67
N LYS A 154 5.12 18.47 -13.34
CA LYS A 154 5.05 19.71 -12.58
C LYS A 154 6.38 20.45 -12.52
N LYS A 155 7.48 19.76 -12.25
CA LYS A 155 8.80 20.36 -11.98
C LYS A 155 9.58 20.73 -13.23
N ILE A 156 9.59 19.85 -14.24
CA ILE A 156 10.43 19.98 -15.44
C ILE A 156 9.62 19.99 -16.73
N GLY A 157 8.29 19.98 -16.66
CA GLY A 157 7.39 19.98 -17.83
C GLY A 157 7.42 18.68 -18.64
N SER A 158 7.93 17.57 -18.08
CA SER A 158 8.09 16.30 -18.79
C SER A 158 7.82 15.11 -17.88
N PRO A 159 7.14 14.05 -18.36
CA PRO A 159 7.03 12.78 -17.68
C PRO A 159 8.31 11.93 -17.77
N ASP A 160 9.23 12.26 -18.68
CA ASP A 160 10.48 11.53 -18.89
C ASP A 160 11.57 12.08 -17.96
N LEU A 161 12.02 11.24 -17.02
CA LEU A 161 13.01 11.60 -16.02
C LEU A 161 14.43 11.14 -16.37
N ARG A 162 14.73 10.80 -17.62
CA ARG A 162 16.08 10.37 -18.05
C ARG A 162 17.13 11.45 -17.77
N GLY A 163 18.21 11.03 -17.09
CA GLY A 163 19.27 11.92 -16.64
C GLY A 163 18.91 12.76 -15.41
N LYS A 164 17.78 12.48 -14.74
CA LYS A 164 17.37 13.12 -13.50
C LYS A 164 17.71 12.24 -12.30
N PHE A 165 18.08 12.88 -11.19
CA PHE A 165 18.43 12.24 -9.94
C PHE A 165 17.28 12.40 -8.92
N ILE A 166 16.79 11.25 -8.39
CA ILE A 166 15.81 11.17 -7.29
C ILE A 166 16.52 10.64 -6.05
N LEU A 167 16.31 11.30 -4.91
CA LEU A 167 16.75 10.85 -3.60
C LEU A 167 15.54 10.47 -2.75
N THR A 168 15.59 9.31 -2.09
CA THR A 168 14.52 8.84 -1.22
C THR A 168 15.04 7.94 -0.10
N GLY A 169 14.19 7.66 0.89
CA GLY A 169 14.48 6.77 2.01
C GLY A 169 13.54 5.59 2.14
N GLY A 170 14.10 4.48 2.67
CA GLY A 170 13.36 3.27 3.01
C GLY A 170 13.29 2.23 1.88
N MET A 171 13.49 0.95 2.25
CA MET A 171 13.43 -0.19 1.33
C MET A 171 12.69 -1.40 1.93
N GLY A 172 11.73 -1.12 2.80
CA GLY A 172 10.83 -2.13 3.40
C GLY A 172 9.79 -2.68 2.42
N GLY A 173 8.70 -3.26 2.93
CA GLY A 173 7.64 -3.88 2.12
C GLY A 173 7.01 -2.92 1.13
N MET A 174 6.55 -1.76 1.60
CA MET A 174 5.94 -0.73 0.75
C MET A 174 6.99 0.13 0.03
N SER A 175 7.95 0.66 0.77
CA SER A 175 8.99 1.53 0.23
C SER A 175 9.94 0.83 -0.74
N GLY A 176 10.02 -0.50 -0.68
CA GLY A 176 10.81 -1.31 -1.61
C GLY A 176 10.35 -1.27 -3.08
N ALA A 177 9.23 -0.63 -3.37
CA ALA A 177 8.81 -0.35 -4.75
C ALA A 177 9.52 0.86 -5.38
N GLN A 178 10.04 1.78 -4.57
CA GLN A 178 10.61 3.05 -5.04
C GLN A 178 11.78 2.88 -6.02
N PRO A 179 12.75 1.96 -5.79
CA PRO A 179 13.87 1.80 -6.71
C PRO A 179 13.41 1.48 -8.13
N LEU A 180 12.49 0.50 -8.26
CA LEU A 180 11.97 0.11 -9.56
C LEU A 180 11.07 1.19 -10.17
N ALA A 181 10.23 1.85 -9.37
CA ALA A 181 9.36 2.93 -9.84
C ALA A 181 10.15 4.12 -10.42
N GLY A 182 11.24 4.54 -9.75
CA GLY A 182 12.11 5.60 -10.25
C GLY A 182 12.81 5.21 -11.55
N LYS A 183 13.29 3.97 -11.64
CA LYS A 183 13.88 3.42 -12.86
C LYS A 183 12.86 3.38 -14.01
N MET A 184 11.63 2.92 -13.76
CA MET A 184 10.53 2.91 -14.74
C MET A 184 10.17 4.32 -15.23
N ALA A 185 10.27 5.33 -14.36
CA ALA A 185 10.10 6.73 -14.72
C ALA A 185 11.28 7.31 -15.53
N GLY A 186 12.34 6.53 -15.74
CA GLY A 186 13.53 6.93 -16.48
C GLY A 186 14.64 7.56 -15.63
N ALA A 187 14.46 7.68 -14.33
CA ALA A 187 15.40 8.36 -13.45
C ALA A 187 16.57 7.47 -13.00
N VAL A 188 17.62 8.12 -12.49
CA VAL A 188 18.58 7.51 -11.57
C VAL A 188 18.07 7.78 -10.16
N ILE A 189 17.74 6.72 -9.42
CA ILE A 189 17.18 6.85 -8.07
C ILE A 189 18.14 6.28 -7.02
N LEU A 190 18.44 7.08 -5.99
CA LEU A 190 19.17 6.67 -4.79
C LEU A 190 18.17 6.43 -3.67
N VAL A 191 18.16 5.23 -3.14
CA VAL A 191 17.32 4.85 -2.00
C VAL A 191 18.22 4.53 -0.81
N VAL A 192 18.08 5.30 0.25
CA VAL A 192 18.87 5.12 1.48
C VAL A 192 18.12 4.17 2.43
N GLU A 193 18.82 3.13 2.90
CA GLU A 193 18.27 2.13 3.81
C GLU A 193 19.33 1.72 4.84
N VAL A 194 18.95 1.70 6.11
CA VAL A 194 19.87 1.36 7.21
C VAL A 194 20.21 -0.13 7.26
N ASP A 195 19.31 -0.97 6.78
CA ASP A 195 19.46 -2.42 6.79
C ASP A 195 19.91 -2.93 5.42
N ARG A 196 21.20 -3.30 5.34
CA ARG A 196 21.80 -3.86 4.13
C ARG A 196 21.03 -5.05 3.58
N THR A 197 20.47 -5.90 4.45
CA THR A 197 19.78 -7.13 4.01
C THR A 197 18.51 -6.82 3.21
N LYS A 198 17.84 -5.69 3.49
CA LYS A 198 16.70 -5.22 2.71
C LYS A 198 17.12 -4.79 1.30
N ILE A 199 18.23 -4.11 1.15
CA ILE A 199 18.77 -3.73 -0.17
C ILE A 199 19.11 -5.01 -0.97
N GLU A 200 19.84 -5.95 -0.38
CA GLU A 200 20.20 -7.21 -1.01
C GLU A 200 18.97 -8.03 -1.42
N ARG A 201 17.94 -8.04 -0.56
CA ARG A 201 16.64 -8.65 -0.89
C ARG A 201 16.03 -8.00 -2.15
N LYS A 202 16.00 -6.68 -2.24
CA LYS A 202 15.43 -5.96 -3.39
C LYS A 202 16.25 -6.14 -4.67
N ILE A 203 17.55 -6.31 -4.59
CA ILE A 203 18.39 -6.70 -5.72
C ILE A 203 18.03 -8.11 -6.21
N ASN A 204 17.92 -9.06 -5.31
CA ASN A 204 17.54 -10.44 -5.64
C ASN A 204 16.13 -10.54 -6.25
N GLU A 205 15.20 -9.72 -5.77
CA GLU A 205 13.85 -9.57 -6.30
C GLU A 205 13.80 -8.82 -7.65
N GLY A 206 14.90 -8.15 -8.06
CA GLY A 206 14.98 -7.38 -9.31
C GLY A 206 14.33 -5.99 -9.22
N TYR A 207 14.15 -5.48 -8.01
CA TYR A 207 13.61 -4.14 -7.76
C TYR A 207 14.70 -3.08 -7.62
N CYS A 208 15.94 -3.46 -7.30
CA CYS A 208 17.10 -2.57 -7.20
C CYS A 208 18.25 -3.12 -8.05
N ASP A 209 19.05 -2.23 -8.68
CA ASP A 209 20.14 -2.65 -9.56
C ASP A 209 21.48 -2.73 -8.85
N TYR A 210 21.80 -1.74 -7.99
CA TYR A 210 23.12 -1.60 -7.40
C TYR A 210 23.05 -1.45 -5.88
N LEU A 211 24.07 -1.98 -5.19
CA LEU A 211 24.35 -1.72 -3.79
C LEU A 211 25.56 -0.80 -3.69
N ALA A 212 25.42 0.31 -2.97
CA ALA A 212 26.52 1.17 -2.53
C ALA A 212 26.66 1.12 -1.01
N THR A 213 27.89 1.14 -0.52
CA THR A 213 28.21 1.13 0.91
C THR A 213 28.74 2.47 1.41
N THR A 214 29.06 3.37 0.47
CA THR A 214 29.53 4.73 0.75
C THR A 214 28.84 5.74 -0.15
N VAL A 215 28.76 7.00 0.31
CA VAL A 215 28.22 8.09 -0.49
C VAL A 215 29.07 8.33 -1.75
N ASP A 216 30.40 8.14 -1.67
CA ASP A 216 31.30 8.29 -2.82
C ASP A 216 31.01 7.28 -3.93
N GLU A 217 30.78 6.01 -3.58
CA GLU A 217 30.36 4.97 -4.53
C GLU A 217 29.02 5.32 -5.18
N ALA A 218 28.04 5.76 -4.38
CA ALA A 218 26.72 6.14 -4.87
C ALA A 218 26.81 7.34 -5.84
N LEU A 219 27.54 8.40 -5.47
CA LEU A 219 27.71 9.60 -6.31
C LEU A 219 28.42 9.29 -7.64
N THR A 220 29.46 8.45 -7.61
CA THR A 220 30.17 8.02 -8.84
C THR A 220 29.21 7.32 -9.80
N LEU A 221 28.33 6.44 -9.30
CA LEU A 221 27.31 5.78 -10.10
C LEU A 221 26.27 6.78 -10.64
N ILE A 222 25.77 7.68 -9.78
CA ILE A 222 24.76 8.68 -10.14
C ILE A 222 25.30 9.59 -11.26
N GLU A 223 26.50 10.14 -11.11
CA GLU A 223 27.12 11.02 -12.11
C GLU A 223 27.23 10.32 -13.47
N LYS A 224 27.77 9.09 -13.49
CA LYS A 224 27.89 8.29 -14.69
C LYS A 224 26.54 8.04 -15.36
N LEU A 225 25.58 7.52 -14.61
CA LEU A 225 24.27 7.09 -15.13
C LEU A 225 23.40 8.29 -15.56
N CYS A 226 23.45 9.41 -14.83
CA CYS A 226 22.79 10.65 -15.24
C CYS A 226 23.40 11.21 -16.54
N ALA A 227 24.74 11.19 -16.69
CA ALA A 227 25.42 11.67 -17.90
C ALA A 227 25.06 10.82 -19.14
N THR A 228 24.97 9.50 -18.98
CA THR A 228 24.57 8.58 -20.08
C THR A 228 23.05 8.50 -20.26
N LYS A 229 22.27 9.12 -19.38
CA LYS A 229 20.78 9.02 -19.33
C LYS A 229 20.27 7.58 -19.20
N GLU A 230 21.04 6.73 -18.56
CA GLU A 230 20.69 5.33 -18.31
C GLU A 230 19.87 5.23 -17.01
N PRO A 231 18.61 4.80 -17.06
CA PRO A 231 17.79 4.64 -15.87
C PRO A 231 18.31 3.53 -14.96
N ALA A 232 18.48 3.83 -13.68
CA ALA A 232 18.95 2.83 -12.72
C ALA A 232 18.54 3.15 -11.29
N SER A 233 18.58 2.14 -10.44
CA SER A 233 18.31 2.24 -9.01
C SER A 233 19.51 1.80 -8.19
N ILE A 234 19.82 2.60 -7.15
CA ILE A 234 20.98 2.41 -6.27
C ILE A 234 20.46 2.37 -4.84
N GLY A 235 20.71 1.28 -4.12
CA GLY A 235 20.51 1.19 -2.68
C GLY A 235 21.79 1.59 -1.94
N LEU A 236 21.71 2.59 -1.08
CA LEU A 236 22.83 3.02 -0.24
C LEU A 236 22.59 2.63 1.21
N VAL A 237 23.55 1.91 1.81
CA VAL A 237 23.51 1.57 3.23
C VAL A 237 23.81 2.83 4.04
N GLY A 238 22.82 3.32 4.83
CA GLY A 238 22.99 4.52 5.65
C GLY A 238 21.70 5.01 6.29
N ASN A 239 21.83 6.03 7.12
CA ASN A 239 20.70 6.76 7.67
C ASN A 239 20.34 7.94 6.78
N CYS A 240 19.05 8.12 6.47
CA CYS A 240 18.59 9.17 5.56
C CYS A 240 18.98 10.58 6.05
N ALA A 241 18.87 10.87 7.35
CA ALA A 241 19.22 12.19 7.88
C ALA A 241 20.71 12.49 7.67
N ASP A 242 21.58 11.49 7.91
CA ASP A 242 23.02 11.64 7.76
C ASP A 242 23.43 11.77 6.28
N VAL A 243 22.90 10.90 5.42
CA VAL A 243 23.19 10.95 3.98
C VAL A 243 22.70 12.25 3.36
N ASN A 244 21.50 12.69 3.68
CA ASN A 244 20.96 13.97 3.19
C ASN A 244 21.84 15.13 3.60
N ARG A 245 22.27 15.16 4.87
CA ARG A 245 23.17 16.20 5.40
C ARG A 245 24.52 16.17 4.69
N GLU A 246 25.06 15.00 4.43
CA GLU A 246 26.33 14.85 3.69
C GLU A 246 26.21 15.37 2.25
N LEU A 247 25.12 15.03 1.54
CA LEU A 247 24.88 15.52 0.18
C LEU A 247 24.77 17.05 0.15
N LEU A 248 24.04 17.65 1.10
CA LEU A 248 23.95 19.11 1.25
C LEU A 248 25.33 19.75 1.47
N ASN A 249 26.13 19.19 2.37
CA ASN A 249 27.49 19.70 2.66
C ASN A 249 28.42 19.61 1.45
N ARG A 250 28.19 18.64 0.57
CA ARG A 250 28.92 18.49 -0.71
C ARG A 250 28.36 19.33 -1.85
N GLY A 251 27.25 20.07 -1.63
CA GLY A 251 26.59 20.87 -2.66
C GLY A 251 25.88 20.04 -3.72
N VAL A 252 25.57 18.77 -3.44
CA VAL A 252 24.84 17.87 -4.35
C VAL A 252 23.34 18.05 -4.12
N VAL A 253 22.63 18.57 -5.11
CA VAL A 253 21.18 18.80 -5.04
C VAL A 253 20.45 17.86 -5.97
N PRO A 254 19.63 16.92 -5.47
CA PRO A 254 18.78 16.07 -6.30
C PRO A 254 17.71 16.89 -7.04
N HIS A 255 17.19 16.37 -8.15
CA HIS A 255 16.04 17.00 -8.82
C HIS A 255 14.75 16.79 -8.03
N PHE A 256 14.62 15.62 -7.40
CA PHE A 256 13.48 15.22 -6.59
C PHE A 256 13.96 14.61 -5.29
N VAL A 257 13.31 14.97 -4.19
CA VAL A 257 13.58 14.40 -2.86
C VAL A 257 12.27 13.95 -2.24
N THR A 258 12.23 12.72 -1.79
CA THR A 258 11.05 12.17 -1.12
C THR A 258 11.43 11.25 0.03
N ASP A 259 10.44 10.78 0.79
CA ASP A 259 10.63 9.83 1.87
C ASP A 259 9.46 8.84 1.98
N GLN A 260 9.82 7.57 2.14
CA GLN A 260 8.87 6.50 2.47
C GLN A 260 9.44 5.56 3.55
N THR A 261 10.24 6.10 4.46
CA THR A 261 10.66 5.35 5.65
C THR A 261 9.45 4.97 6.51
N SER A 262 9.58 3.97 7.37
CA SER A 262 8.50 3.55 8.28
C SER A 262 8.34 4.49 9.47
N ALA A 263 8.36 5.81 9.24
CA ALA A 263 8.31 6.86 10.26
C ALA A 263 6.98 6.93 11.02
N HIS A 264 5.94 6.21 10.58
CA HIS A 264 4.66 6.13 11.29
C HIS A 264 4.77 5.46 12.66
N ASP A 265 5.77 4.62 12.89
CA ASP A 265 6.08 4.01 14.17
C ASP A 265 7.53 4.39 14.57
N PRO A 266 7.72 5.34 15.49
CA PRO A 266 9.04 5.81 15.87
C PRO A 266 9.85 4.76 16.65
N ILE A 267 9.23 3.72 17.19
CA ILE A 267 9.91 2.67 17.96
C ILE A 267 10.30 1.50 17.04
N ASN A 268 9.38 0.99 16.23
CA ASN A 268 9.60 -0.23 15.45
C ASN A 268 9.91 0.04 13.97
N GLY A 269 9.68 1.25 13.49
CA GLY A 269 9.74 1.57 12.07
C GLY A 269 10.89 2.50 11.66
N TYR A 270 11.33 3.42 12.51
CA TYR A 270 12.35 4.41 12.18
C TYR A 270 13.61 4.23 13.04
N VAL A 271 14.78 4.28 12.42
CA VAL A 271 16.07 4.05 13.09
C VAL A 271 16.75 5.40 13.37
N PRO A 272 17.17 5.67 14.63
CA PRO A 272 17.93 6.87 14.97
C PRO A 272 19.26 6.94 14.21
N ASN A 273 19.75 8.16 13.95
CA ASN A 273 21.07 8.39 13.36
C ASN A 273 22.20 8.37 14.41
N ASN A 274 23.43 8.58 13.95
CA ASN A 274 24.66 8.59 14.77
C ASN A 274 24.90 7.30 15.57
N MET A 275 24.37 6.18 15.10
CA MET A 275 24.59 4.82 15.64
C MET A 275 24.39 3.77 14.56
N THR A 276 25.00 2.62 14.75
CA THR A 276 24.78 1.47 13.88
C THR A 276 23.39 0.89 14.09
N LEU A 277 22.89 0.10 13.13
CA LEU A 277 21.61 -0.60 13.28
C LEU A 277 21.62 -1.51 14.52
N GLU A 278 22.73 -2.19 14.80
CA GLU A 278 22.89 -3.08 15.96
C GLU A 278 22.76 -2.30 17.28
N GLU A 279 23.52 -1.20 17.42
CA GLU A 279 23.42 -0.31 18.59
C GLU A 279 22.01 0.26 18.78
N ALA A 280 21.34 0.61 17.67
CA ALA A 280 19.96 1.09 17.70
C ALA A 280 18.98 0.01 18.20
N LEU A 281 19.12 -1.22 17.74
CA LEU A 281 18.30 -2.35 18.17
C LEU A 281 18.54 -2.71 19.65
N GLU A 282 19.79 -2.66 20.13
CA GLU A 282 20.12 -2.83 21.54
C GLU A 282 19.50 -1.73 22.41
N LEU A 283 19.61 -0.46 21.98
CA LEU A 283 18.99 0.66 22.68
C LEU A 283 17.47 0.50 22.75
N ARG A 284 16.84 0.09 21.65
CA ARG A 284 15.39 -0.15 21.61
C ARG A 284 14.96 -1.21 22.62
N ALA A 285 15.71 -2.30 22.71
CA ALA A 285 15.41 -3.39 23.65
C ALA A 285 15.64 -2.98 25.12
N LYS A 286 16.64 -2.12 25.40
CA LYS A 286 17.03 -1.72 26.74
C LYS A 286 16.23 -0.51 27.26
N ASP A 287 16.00 0.49 26.41
CA ASP A 287 15.35 1.75 26.75
C ASP A 287 14.59 2.29 25.52
N SER A 288 13.39 1.79 25.34
CA SER A 288 12.52 2.16 24.22
C SER A 288 12.11 3.64 24.24
N LYS A 289 12.06 4.30 25.42
CA LYS A 289 11.73 5.73 25.52
C LYS A 289 12.84 6.60 25.00
N THR A 290 14.09 6.31 25.37
CA THR A 290 15.26 7.01 24.82
C THR A 290 15.40 6.74 23.33
N TYR A 291 15.11 5.52 22.87
CA TYR A 291 15.08 5.19 21.45
C TYR A 291 14.05 6.03 20.69
N GLU A 292 12.80 6.08 21.16
CA GLU A 292 11.71 6.87 20.56
C GLU A 292 12.09 8.34 20.44
N GLN A 293 12.66 8.92 21.51
CA GLN A 293 13.09 10.30 21.52
C GLN A 293 14.17 10.57 20.45
N LYS A 294 15.20 9.73 20.37
CA LYS A 294 16.26 9.82 19.35
C LYS A 294 15.73 9.62 17.93
N ALA A 295 14.79 8.70 17.73
CA ALA A 295 14.16 8.50 16.43
C ALA A 295 13.40 9.75 15.97
N LYS A 296 12.63 10.41 16.87
CA LYS A 296 11.94 11.66 16.57
C LYS A 296 12.88 12.82 16.29
N GLU A 297 13.99 12.92 17.03
CA GLU A 297 15.06 13.92 16.78
C GLU A 297 15.67 13.72 15.39
N THR A 298 15.92 12.46 15.00
CA THR A 298 16.43 12.11 13.68
C THR A 298 15.41 12.42 12.57
N MET A 299 14.13 12.14 12.80
CA MET A 299 13.06 12.53 11.86
C MET A 299 13.02 14.05 11.65
N ALA A 300 13.21 14.82 12.72
CA ALA A 300 13.28 16.28 12.63
C ALA A 300 14.47 16.74 11.78
N GLU A 301 15.65 16.13 11.96
CA GLU A 301 16.81 16.44 11.12
C GLU A 301 16.58 16.03 9.66
N HIS A 302 16.00 14.86 9.42
CA HIS A 302 15.65 14.41 8.08
C HIS A 302 14.72 15.42 7.36
N VAL A 303 13.67 15.89 8.03
CA VAL A 303 12.75 16.89 7.48
C VAL A 303 13.45 18.24 7.25
N ARG A 304 14.34 18.68 8.15
CA ARG A 304 15.13 19.90 7.93
C ARG A 304 15.97 19.80 6.65
N THR A 305 16.63 18.66 6.43
CA THR A 305 17.41 18.46 5.20
C THR A 305 16.54 18.46 3.96
N MET A 306 15.32 17.89 4.02
CA MET A 306 14.36 17.94 2.91
C MET A 306 13.93 19.38 2.60
N LEU A 307 13.66 20.20 3.62
CA LEU A 307 13.35 21.63 3.47
C LEU A 307 14.53 22.43 2.90
N GLU A 308 15.76 22.09 3.27
CA GLU A 308 16.96 22.70 2.68
C GLU A 308 17.10 22.37 1.19
N PHE A 309 16.87 21.11 0.79
CA PHE A 309 16.83 20.73 -0.62
C PHE A 309 15.72 21.46 -1.39
N GLN A 310 14.54 21.66 -0.79
CA GLN A 310 13.47 22.45 -1.41
C GLN A 310 13.91 23.89 -1.65
N LYS A 311 14.56 24.53 -0.68
CA LYS A 311 15.10 25.90 -0.81
C LYS A 311 16.17 25.99 -1.88
N LEU A 312 16.93 24.92 -2.13
CA LEU A 312 17.92 24.80 -3.19
C LEU A 312 17.31 24.45 -4.56
N GLY A 313 16.00 24.28 -4.61
CA GLY A 313 15.27 24.10 -5.86
C GLY A 313 14.90 22.66 -6.20
N ALA A 314 15.07 21.68 -5.32
CA ALA A 314 14.51 20.34 -5.51
C ALA A 314 12.98 20.35 -5.43
N GLU A 315 12.30 19.45 -6.14
CA GLU A 315 10.90 19.12 -5.87
C GLU A 315 10.85 18.15 -4.71
N VAL A 316 10.14 18.52 -3.64
CA VAL A 316 10.13 17.77 -2.37
C VAL A 316 8.72 17.38 -1.97
N PHE A 317 8.54 16.11 -1.58
CA PHE A 317 7.29 15.59 -1.07
C PHE A 317 7.53 14.34 -0.20
N ASP A 318 6.54 13.90 0.57
CA ASP A 318 6.57 12.61 1.27
C ASP A 318 5.40 11.70 0.88
N TYR A 319 5.48 10.44 1.29
CA TYR A 319 4.41 9.46 1.07
C TYR A 319 3.43 9.33 2.24
N GLY A 320 3.34 10.35 3.11
CA GLY A 320 2.37 10.39 4.20
C GLY A 320 2.65 9.38 5.31
N ASN A 321 3.90 9.28 5.73
CA ASN A 321 4.38 8.36 6.78
C ASN A 321 4.48 8.98 8.17
N ASN A 322 3.89 10.15 8.40
CA ASN A 322 3.93 10.95 9.64
C ASN A 322 5.27 11.61 9.98
N ILE A 323 6.30 11.51 9.13
CA ILE A 323 7.61 12.11 9.43
C ILE A 323 7.52 13.63 9.69
N ARG A 324 6.70 14.34 8.91
CA ARG A 324 6.47 15.79 9.08
C ARG A 324 5.79 16.11 10.41
N ALA A 325 4.85 15.27 10.84
CA ALA A 325 4.14 15.45 12.11
C ALA A 325 5.08 15.31 13.31
N TYR A 326 5.93 14.28 13.31
CA TYR A 326 6.95 14.12 14.36
C TYR A 326 8.01 15.21 14.32
N ALA A 327 8.45 15.64 13.13
CA ALA A 327 9.36 16.75 13.00
C ALA A 327 8.78 18.06 13.60
N LYS A 328 7.49 18.33 13.36
CA LYS A 328 6.79 19.46 13.97
C LYS A 328 6.71 19.35 15.49
N GLU A 329 6.41 18.16 16.01
CA GLU A 329 6.44 17.88 17.46
C GLU A 329 7.82 18.19 18.05
N MET A 330 8.90 17.95 17.29
CA MET A 330 10.29 18.22 17.64
C MET A 330 10.77 19.65 17.29
N GLY A 331 9.84 20.58 17.01
CA GLY A 331 10.12 22.00 16.85
C GLY A 331 10.47 22.44 15.42
N VAL A 332 10.29 21.62 14.40
CA VAL A 332 10.40 22.04 12.99
C VAL A 332 9.08 22.69 12.58
N VAL A 333 8.99 24.01 12.76
CA VAL A 333 7.73 24.76 12.57
C VAL A 333 7.22 24.75 11.14
N ASP A 334 8.13 24.70 10.17
CA ASP A 334 7.91 24.67 8.72
C ASP A 334 7.87 23.24 8.14
N ALA A 335 7.70 22.20 8.98
CA ALA A 335 7.72 20.79 8.52
C ALA A 335 6.70 20.46 7.43
N PHE A 336 5.63 21.23 7.30
CA PHE A 336 4.57 21.06 6.30
C PHE A 336 4.68 22.00 5.09
N ASP A 337 5.80 22.71 4.91
CA ASP A 337 6.02 23.60 3.78
C ASP A 337 6.24 22.83 2.45
N PHE A 338 6.55 21.53 2.51
CA PHE A 338 6.41 20.64 1.37
C PHE A 338 5.20 19.72 1.55
N PRO A 339 4.52 19.35 0.44
CA PRO A 339 3.30 18.57 0.51
C PRO A 339 3.53 17.06 0.66
N GLY A 340 2.49 16.32 1.02
CA GLY A 340 2.40 14.89 0.76
C GLY A 340 2.11 14.61 -0.71
N PHE A 341 2.42 13.39 -1.17
CA PHE A 341 2.26 12.99 -2.59
C PHE A 341 0.80 13.01 -3.06
N VAL A 342 -0.15 12.68 -2.18
CA VAL A 342 -1.58 12.65 -2.55
C VAL A 342 -2.08 14.03 -2.95
N PRO A 343 -2.02 15.07 -2.08
CA PRO A 343 -2.49 16.39 -2.48
C PRO A 343 -1.68 17.01 -3.61
N ALA A 344 -0.40 16.65 -3.75
CA ALA A 344 0.47 17.24 -4.75
C ALA A 344 0.27 16.67 -6.16
N TYR A 345 0.01 15.34 -6.28
CA TYR A 345 0.08 14.64 -7.57
C TYR A 345 -1.08 13.66 -7.81
N ILE A 346 -1.63 13.04 -6.78
CA ILE A 346 -2.55 11.91 -6.91
C ILE A 346 -4.02 12.35 -6.78
N ARG A 347 -4.33 13.36 -5.98
CA ARG A 347 -5.71 13.85 -5.80
C ARG A 347 -6.42 14.22 -7.11
N PRO A 348 -5.78 14.88 -8.10
CA PRO A 348 -6.43 15.13 -9.38
C PRO A 348 -6.93 13.85 -10.06
N LEU A 349 -6.13 12.78 -10.05
CA LEU A 349 -6.53 11.49 -10.61
C LEU A 349 -7.71 10.88 -9.84
N PHE A 350 -7.74 10.99 -8.51
CA PHE A 350 -8.87 10.54 -7.70
C PHE A 350 -10.14 11.35 -7.99
N CYS A 351 -10.02 12.66 -8.21
CA CYS A 351 -11.15 13.51 -8.58
C CYS A 351 -11.74 13.14 -9.96
N GLU A 352 -10.91 12.63 -10.87
CA GLU A 352 -11.32 12.07 -12.15
C GLU A 352 -11.88 10.64 -12.05
N GLY A 353 -11.93 10.08 -10.84
CA GLY A 353 -12.38 8.71 -10.60
C GLY A 353 -11.32 7.64 -10.90
N LYS A 354 -10.10 8.01 -11.27
CA LYS A 354 -9.00 7.07 -11.48
C LYS A 354 -8.34 6.70 -10.15
N GLY A 355 -8.18 5.41 -9.90
CA GLY A 355 -7.56 4.95 -8.67
C GLY A 355 -7.07 3.50 -8.74
N PRO A 356 -6.28 3.07 -7.74
CA PRO A 356 -5.66 1.76 -7.72
C PRO A 356 -6.72 0.65 -7.68
N PHE A 357 -6.57 -0.27 -8.62
CA PHE A 357 -7.35 -1.47 -8.73
C PHE A 357 -6.40 -2.65 -8.94
N ARG A 358 -6.58 -3.72 -8.21
CA ARG A 358 -5.65 -4.85 -8.25
C ARG A 358 -6.38 -6.17 -8.41
N TRP A 359 -5.67 -7.14 -8.99
CA TRP A 359 -6.16 -8.50 -9.10
C TRP A 359 -5.03 -9.51 -8.89
N ALA A 360 -5.40 -10.67 -8.37
CA ALA A 360 -4.51 -11.79 -8.13
C ALA A 360 -5.10 -13.08 -8.70
N ALA A 361 -4.27 -13.87 -9.39
CA ALA A 361 -4.67 -15.12 -9.99
C ALA A 361 -4.56 -16.27 -8.99
N LEU A 362 -5.69 -16.86 -8.61
CA LEU A 362 -5.72 -18.00 -7.69
C LEU A 362 -5.16 -19.29 -8.30
N SER A 363 -5.09 -19.39 -9.63
CA SER A 363 -4.39 -20.47 -10.32
C SER A 363 -2.91 -20.53 -9.93
N GLY A 364 -2.31 -19.38 -9.61
CA GLY A 364 -0.87 -19.26 -9.43
C GLY A 364 -0.08 -19.35 -10.74
N ASP A 365 -0.77 -19.36 -11.90
CA ASP A 365 -0.13 -19.30 -13.22
C ASP A 365 -0.08 -17.86 -13.73
N PRO A 366 1.12 -17.31 -13.99
CA PRO A 366 1.27 -15.98 -14.60
C PRO A 366 0.52 -15.78 -15.92
N LYS A 367 0.23 -16.86 -16.65
CA LYS A 367 -0.52 -16.78 -17.91
C LYS A 367 -1.89 -16.16 -17.74
N ASP A 368 -2.57 -16.43 -16.62
CA ASP A 368 -3.86 -15.81 -16.34
C ASP A 368 -3.75 -14.29 -16.22
N ILE A 369 -2.68 -13.79 -15.56
CA ILE A 369 -2.44 -12.35 -15.50
C ILE A 369 -2.13 -11.77 -16.88
N TYR A 370 -1.34 -12.46 -17.71
CA TYR A 370 -1.03 -11.96 -19.06
C TYR A 370 -2.25 -11.90 -19.97
N LYS A 371 -3.21 -12.83 -19.85
CA LYS A 371 -4.50 -12.77 -20.55
C LYS A 371 -5.33 -11.57 -20.10
N ILE A 372 -5.36 -11.33 -18.80
CA ILE A 372 -6.08 -10.19 -18.22
C ILE A 372 -5.40 -8.86 -18.61
N ASP A 373 -4.07 -8.80 -18.64
CA ASP A 373 -3.32 -7.66 -19.13
C ASP A 373 -3.66 -7.35 -20.61
N ALA A 374 -3.76 -8.38 -21.45
CA ALA A 374 -4.16 -8.22 -22.85
C ALA A 374 -5.60 -7.69 -22.97
N LEU A 375 -6.52 -8.22 -22.19
CA LEU A 375 -7.90 -7.72 -22.11
C LEU A 375 -7.95 -6.26 -21.69
N ALA A 376 -7.16 -5.86 -20.68
CA ALA A 376 -7.12 -4.46 -20.23
C ALA A 376 -6.64 -3.52 -21.35
N LYS A 377 -5.61 -3.90 -22.07
CA LYS A 377 -5.11 -3.13 -23.23
C LYS A 377 -6.12 -3.05 -24.38
N GLU A 378 -6.90 -4.10 -24.60
CA GLU A 378 -7.97 -4.12 -25.60
C GLU A 378 -9.14 -3.22 -25.19
N MET A 379 -9.63 -3.36 -23.95
CA MET A 379 -10.80 -2.61 -23.46
C MET A 379 -10.54 -1.11 -23.30
N PHE A 380 -9.31 -0.72 -23.04
CA PHE A 380 -8.89 0.66 -22.77
C PHE A 380 -7.79 1.12 -23.74
N ALA A 381 -7.97 0.79 -25.02
CA ALA A 381 -6.97 1.04 -26.08
C ALA A 381 -6.63 2.53 -26.24
N GLU A 382 -7.52 3.42 -25.83
CA GLU A 382 -7.32 4.89 -25.84
C GLU A 382 -6.44 5.39 -24.70
N ASP A 383 -6.21 4.59 -23.66
CA ASP A 383 -5.33 4.94 -22.52
C ASP A 383 -3.91 4.43 -22.77
N GLU A 384 -3.11 5.23 -23.52
CA GLU A 384 -1.71 4.90 -23.77
C GLU A 384 -0.89 4.76 -22.47
N GLY A 385 -1.24 5.50 -21.43
CA GLY A 385 -0.57 5.43 -20.12
C GLY A 385 -0.78 4.07 -19.45
N LEU A 386 -1.98 3.52 -19.55
CA LEU A 386 -2.31 2.19 -19.07
C LEU A 386 -1.58 1.11 -19.88
N ALA A 387 -1.58 1.21 -21.20
CA ALA A 387 -0.89 0.27 -22.06
C ALA A 387 0.62 0.24 -21.77
N ASN A 388 1.24 1.40 -21.69
CA ASN A 388 2.66 1.54 -21.33
C ASN A 388 2.98 0.97 -19.95
N TRP A 389 2.11 1.23 -18.96
CA TRP A 389 2.26 0.64 -17.62
C TRP A 389 2.25 -0.89 -17.66
N ILE A 390 1.29 -1.49 -18.36
CA ILE A 390 1.17 -2.95 -18.48
C ILE A 390 2.42 -3.53 -19.15
N ASP A 391 2.88 -2.92 -20.26
CA ASP A 391 4.06 -3.39 -20.99
C ASP A 391 5.34 -3.34 -20.12
N MET A 392 5.55 -2.26 -19.37
CA MET A 392 6.65 -2.17 -18.42
C MET A 392 6.51 -3.20 -17.29
N ALA A 393 5.30 -3.36 -16.76
CA ALA A 393 5.05 -4.30 -15.66
C ALA A 393 5.30 -5.76 -16.10
N GLN A 394 4.93 -6.14 -17.32
CA GLN A 394 5.21 -7.47 -17.86
C GLN A 394 6.71 -7.74 -18.00
N GLN A 395 7.49 -6.73 -18.35
CA GLN A 395 8.93 -6.86 -18.56
C GLN A 395 9.75 -6.81 -17.27
N MET A 396 9.35 -5.97 -16.30
CA MET A 396 10.20 -5.59 -15.18
C MET A 396 9.71 -6.11 -13.83
N VAL A 397 8.40 -6.40 -13.66
CA VAL A 397 7.86 -6.83 -12.37
C VAL A 397 7.94 -8.34 -12.25
N LYS A 398 8.73 -8.81 -11.28
CA LYS A 398 8.76 -10.22 -10.88
C LYS A 398 7.65 -10.51 -9.86
N TRP A 399 7.06 -11.68 -9.97
CA TRP A 399 6.00 -12.11 -9.05
C TRP A 399 6.53 -12.35 -7.65
N GLN A 400 5.76 -11.88 -6.67
CA GLN A 400 5.95 -12.19 -5.26
C GLN A 400 4.71 -12.97 -4.79
N GLY A 401 4.88 -14.26 -4.48
CA GLY A 401 3.77 -15.15 -4.13
C GLY A 401 2.85 -15.48 -5.31
N LEU A 402 1.53 -15.25 -5.16
CA LEU A 402 0.57 -15.40 -6.25
C LEU A 402 0.77 -14.31 -7.32
N PRO A 403 0.70 -14.66 -8.60
CA PRO A 403 0.74 -13.67 -9.68
C PRO A 403 -0.38 -12.64 -9.50
N ALA A 404 -0.01 -11.37 -9.58
CA ALA A 404 -0.95 -10.29 -9.36
C ALA A 404 -0.57 -9.04 -10.17
N ARG A 405 -1.53 -8.17 -10.43
CA ARG A 405 -1.33 -6.89 -11.10
C ARG A 405 -2.05 -5.78 -10.34
N ILE A 406 -1.45 -4.61 -10.32
CA ILE A 406 -2.13 -3.36 -10.01
C ILE A 406 -2.29 -2.58 -11.31
N CYS A 407 -3.46 -1.98 -11.51
CA CYS A 407 -3.71 -1.08 -12.61
C CYS A 407 -4.72 -0.02 -12.18
N TRP A 408 -4.41 1.25 -12.44
CA TRP A 408 -5.31 2.34 -12.11
C TRP A 408 -6.38 2.45 -13.19
N LEU A 409 -7.62 2.16 -12.81
CA LEU A 409 -8.78 2.21 -13.68
C LEU A 409 -9.75 3.31 -13.23
N GLY A 410 -10.46 3.89 -14.17
CA GLY A 410 -11.44 4.93 -13.98
C GLY A 410 -12.75 4.46 -13.36
N TYR A 411 -13.58 5.43 -13.00
CA TYR A 411 -14.98 5.21 -12.67
C TYR A 411 -15.73 4.69 -13.90
N GLY A 412 -16.55 3.66 -13.69
CA GLY A 412 -17.23 2.99 -14.80
C GLY A 412 -16.43 1.92 -15.54
N ASP A 413 -15.09 1.93 -15.45
CA ASP A 413 -14.24 0.97 -16.15
C ASP A 413 -14.03 -0.31 -15.35
N ARG A 414 -13.90 -0.20 -14.03
CA ARG A 414 -13.57 -1.32 -13.14
C ARG A 414 -14.62 -2.42 -13.22
N HIS A 415 -15.91 -2.10 -13.19
CA HIS A 415 -16.96 -3.09 -13.25
C HIS A 415 -17.06 -3.72 -14.64
N ARG A 416 -16.94 -2.94 -15.72
CA ARG A 416 -16.92 -3.46 -17.10
C ARG A 416 -15.78 -4.45 -17.29
N PHE A 417 -14.60 -4.10 -16.77
CA PHE A 417 -13.44 -4.96 -16.81
C PHE A 417 -13.62 -6.23 -15.98
N ALA A 418 -14.13 -6.10 -14.74
CA ALA A 418 -14.39 -7.26 -13.88
C ALA A 418 -15.42 -8.20 -14.49
N LEU A 419 -16.48 -7.69 -15.16
CA LEU A 419 -17.46 -8.49 -15.91
C LEU A 419 -16.79 -9.35 -16.99
N ARG A 420 -15.94 -8.74 -17.80
CA ARG A 420 -15.22 -9.45 -18.86
C ARG A 420 -14.29 -10.54 -18.31
N VAL A 421 -13.57 -10.25 -17.23
CA VAL A 421 -12.74 -11.25 -16.57
C VAL A 421 -13.59 -12.38 -15.98
N ASN A 422 -14.77 -12.07 -15.44
CA ASN A 422 -15.70 -13.10 -14.95
C ASN A 422 -16.18 -14.02 -16.08
N GLU A 423 -16.45 -13.48 -17.27
CA GLU A 423 -16.78 -14.29 -18.45
C GLU A 423 -15.60 -15.19 -18.87
N MET A 424 -14.36 -14.72 -18.79
CA MET A 424 -13.17 -15.53 -19.06
C MET A 424 -13.00 -16.68 -18.06
N VAL A 425 -13.35 -16.47 -16.79
CA VAL A 425 -13.39 -17.56 -15.79
C VAL A 425 -14.49 -18.55 -16.12
N ALA A 426 -15.70 -18.06 -16.44
CA ALA A 426 -16.86 -18.91 -16.75
C ALA A 426 -16.67 -19.75 -18.02
N SER A 427 -15.98 -19.23 -19.02
CA SER A 427 -15.63 -19.94 -20.25
C SER A 427 -14.46 -20.92 -20.11
N GLY A 428 -13.73 -20.89 -18.99
CA GLY A 428 -12.53 -21.70 -18.80
C GLY A 428 -11.29 -21.15 -19.51
N GLU A 429 -11.34 -19.91 -19.99
CA GLU A 429 -10.17 -19.23 -20.53
C GLU A 429 -9.13 -18.93 -19.45
N LEU A 430 -9.57 -18.62 -18.24
CA LEU A 430 -8.73 -18.56 -17.04
C LEU A 430 -8.86 -19.87 -16.26
N GLU A 431 -7.73 -20.32 -15.70
CA GLU A 431 -7.64 -21.62 -15.02
C GLU A 431 -8.39 -21.65 -13.69
N ALA A 432 -8.42 -20.51 -12.97
CA ALA A 432 -9.10 -20.37 -11.68
C ALA A 432 -9.65 -18.95 -11.51
N PRO A 433 -10.53 -18.72 -10.52
CA PRO A 433 -11.04 -17.38 -10.21
C PRO A 433 -9.96 -16.36 -9.90
N ILE A 434 -10.31 -15.10 -10.09
CA ILE A 434 -9.48 -13.93 -9.88
C ILE A 434 -9.98 -13.15 -8.66
N VAL A 435 -9.07 -12.77 -7.78
CA VAL A 435 -9.37 -11.87 -6.66
C VAL A 435 -9.20 -10.44 -7.11
N PHE A 436 -10.28 -9.67 -7.09
CA PHE A 436 -10.21 -8.22 -7.29
C PHE A 436 -10.19 -7.46 -5.97
N GLY A 437 -9.46 -6.38 -5.90
CA GLY A 437 -9.44 -5.52 -4.74
C GLY A 437 -9.15 -4.06 -5.12
N ARG A 438 -9.71 -3.14 -4.31
CA ARG A 438 -9.34 -1.73 -4.38
C ARG A 438 -8.28 -1.44 -3.34
N ASP A 439 -7.47 -0.41 -3.58
CA ASP A 439 -6.54 0.07 -2.58
C ASP A 439 -7.27 0.90 -1.52
N HIS A 440 -6.68 0.98 -0.35
CA HIS A 440 -7.16 1.80 0.78
C HIS A 440 -7.02 3.31 0.53
N LEU A 441 -6.32 3.73 -0.52
CA LEU A 441 -6.22 5.12 -0.96
C LEU A 441 -7.47 5.62 -1.68
N ASP A 442 -8.50 4.80 -1.81
CA ASP A 442 -9.79 5.20 -2.35
C ASP A 442 -10.49 6.22 -1.44
N SER A 443 -11.43 6.99 -1.98
CA SER A 443 -12.14 8.08 -1.29
C SER A 443 -12.75 7.73 0.06
N GLY A 444 -12.98 6.46 0.32
CA GLY A 444 -13.35 5.97 1.64
C GLY A 444 -12.20 5.92 2.64
N SER A 445 -10.99 6.26 2.24
CA SER A 445 -9.80 6.35 3.10
C SER A 445 -9.75 7.68 3.81
N VAL A 446 -10.81 8.03 4.49
CA VAL A 446 -10.83 9.24 5.30
C VAL A 446 -9.85 9.07 6.43
N ALA A 447 -9.15 10.14 6.71
CA ALA A 447 -8.70 10.41 8.05
C ALA A 447 -7.33 9.90 8.44
N SER A 448 -6.36 10.07 7.58
CA SER A 448 -5.04 10.42 8.05
C SER A 448 -4.84 11.91 7.72
N PRO A 449 -4.99 12.85 8.66
CA PRO A 449 -4.96 14.29 8.37
C PRO A 449 -3.62 14.78 7.81
N ASN A 450 -2.59 13.96 7.84
CA ASN A 450 -1.28 14.26 7.29
C ASN A 450 -0.95 13.34 6.09
N ARG A 451 -1.96 12.77 5.45
CA ARG A 451 -1.76 11.82 4.36
C ARG A 451 -2.77 12.04 3.22
N GLU A 452 -3.73 11.10 3.04
CA GLU A 452 -4.60 11.05 1.86
C GLU A 452 -5.64 12.16 1.82
N THR A 453 -6.09 12.60 2.98
CA THR A 453 -7.21 13.53 3.13
C THR A 453 -6.78 14.91 3.63
N GLU A 454 -5.48 15.16 3.79
CA GLU A 454 -5.00 16.45 4.25
C GLU A 454 -5.46 17.58 3.31
N GLY A 455 -6.10 18.57 3.88
CA GLY A 455 -6.60 19.72 3.14
C GLY A 455 -7.92 19.48 2.42
N MET A 456 -8.82 18.62 2.93
CA MET A 456 -10.21 18.59 2.47
C MET A 456 -10.84 19.97 2.63
N LEU A 457 -11.48 20.44 1.56
CA LEU A 457 -12.01 21.81 1.49
C LEU A 457 -13.03 22.13 2.59
N ASP A 458 -13.85 21.16 2.95
CA ASP A 458 -14.91 21.28 3.95
C ASP A 458 -14.48 20.88 5.37
N GLY A 459 -13.22 20.45 5.56
CA GLY A 459 -12.71 19.96 6.83
C GLY A 459 -13.26 18.60 7.26
N SER A 460 -13.90 17.85 6.37
CA SER A 460 -14.49 16.52 6.67
C SER A 460 -13.45 15.46 7.00
N ASP A 461 -12.15 15.74 6.84
CA ASP A 461 -11.06 14.91 7.37
C ASP A 461 -11.24 14.52 8.84
N ALA A 462 -11.90 15.38 9.62
CA ALA A 462 -12.12 15.14 11.04
C ALA A 462 -13.28 14.16 11.33
N VAL A 463 -14.05 13.77 10.32
CA VAL A 463 -15.25 12.95 10.48
C VAL A 463 -15.04 11.54 9.94
N SER A 464 -15.19 10.52 10.80
CA SER A 464 -15.00 9.13 10.43
C SER A 464 -16.26 8.41 9.93
N ASP A 465 -17.35 9.14 9.68
CA ASP A 465 -18.60 8.56 9.16
C ASP A 465 -18.41 8.01 7.74
N TRP A 466 -17.64 8.70 6.89
CA TRP A 466 -17.39 8.31 5.51
C TRP A 466 -16.82 6.89 5.36
N PRO A 467 -15.74 6.51 6.07
CA PRO A 467 -15.27 5.14 6.02
C PRO A 467 -16.28 4.11 6.54
N LEU A 468 -17.02 4.43 7.57
CA LEU A 468 -18.06 3.53 8.09
C LEU A 468 -19.19 3.33 7.07
N LEU A 469 -19.71 4.41 6.49
CA LEU A 469 -20.74 4.36 5.44
C LEU A 469 -20.25 3.58 4.21
N ASN A 470 -19.00 3.76 3.84
CA ASN A 470 -18.40 3.04 2.72
C ASN A 470 -18.32 1.51 3.00
N ALA A 471 -17.94 1.10 4.22
CA ALA A 471 -17.97 -0.31 4.58
C ALA A 471 -19.38 -0.89 4.58
N LEU A 472 -20.35 -0.16 5.12
CA LEU A 472 -21.75 -0.56 5.11
C LEU A 472 -22.28 -0.70 3.69
N LEU A 473 -21.98 0.24 2.80
CA LEU A 473 -22.37 0.21 1.40
C LEU A 473 -21.78 -1.01 0.68
N ASN A 474 -20.50 -1.30 0.87
CA ASN A 474 -19.88 -2.46 0.25
C ASN A 474 -20.42 -3.78 0.78
N THR A 475 -20.73 -3.84 2.07
CA THR A 475 -21.42 -4.99 2.67
C THR A 475 -22.80 -5.18 2.04
N ALA A 476 -23.58 -4.11 1.92
CA ALA A 476 -24.91 -4.14 1.31
C ALA A 476 -24.86 -4.49 -0.18
N SER A 477 -23.77 -4.14 -0.88
CA SER A 477 -23.56 -4.42 -2.31
C SER A 477 -23.06 -5.85 -2.59
N GLY A 478 -22.87 -6.68 -1.56
CA GLY A 478 -22.50 -8.08 -1.73
C GLY A 478 -21.01 -8.33 -1.96
N ALA A 479 -20.14 -7.47 -1.45
CA ALA A 479 -18.70 -7.73 -1.46
C ALA A 479 -18.38 -9.06 -0.76
N SER A 480 -17.46 -9.84 -1.31
CA SER A 480 -17.14 -11.18 -0.77
C SER A 480 -16.47 -11.14 0.60
N TRP A 481 -15.65 -10.11 0.89
CA TRP A 481 -15.27 -9.73 2.24
C TRP A 481 -15.00 -8.23 2.36
N VAL A 482 -15.26 -7.70 3.55
CA VAL A 482 -15.10 -6.27 3.87
C VAL A 482 -14.24 -6.15 5.11
N SER A 483 -13.33 -5.19 5.12
CA SER A 483 -12.49 -4.94 6.28
C SER A 483 -12.35 -3.45 6.60
N ILE A 484 -12.43 -3.13 7.90
CA ILE A 484 -12.22 -1.78 8.44
C ILE A 484 -10.96 -1.81 9.31
N HIS A 485 -10.05 -0.89 9.06
CA HIS A 485 -8.83 -0.77 9.84
C HIS A 485 -8.68 0.61 10.44
N HIS A 486 -8.19 0.67 11.66
CA HIS A 486 -7.58 1.88 12.16
C HIS A 486 -6.27 2.06 11.37
N GLY A 487 -6.27 3.03 10.49
CA GLY A 487 -5.21 3.11 9.48
C GLY A 487 -3.97 3.81 9.97
N GLY A 488 -2.86 3.23 9.68
CA GLY A 488 -1.53 3.75 9.56
C GLY A 488 -1.09 4.86 10.50
N GLY A 489 -0.50 4.50 11.59
CA GLY A 489 0.03 5.43 12.56
C GLY A 489 -0.99 5.76 13.64
N VAL A 490 -0.84 5.11 14.76
CA VAL A 490 -1.47 5.50 16.00
C VAL A 490 -0.81 6.80 16.44
N GLY A 491 -1.19 7.91 15.82
CA GLY A 491 -0.76 9.23 16.26
C GLY A 491 -1.48 9.62 17.54
N LYS A 492 -0.85 10.41 18.40
CA LYS A 492 -1.39 10.92 19.67
C LYS A 492 -2.72 11.67 19.56
N LYS A 493 -3.22 11.94 18.38
CA LYS A 493 -4.51 12.57 18.12
C LYS A 493 -5.18 11.85 16.97
N ILE A 494 -6.11 10.96 17.33
CA ILE A 494 -7.14 10.42 16.46
C ILE A 494 -6.55 9.85 15.16
N GLY A 495 -6.09 8.60 15.24
CA GLY A 495 -5.77 7.84 14.06
C GLY A 495 -7.01 7.66 13.20
N GLY A 496 -6.89 7.98 11.94
CA GLY A 496 -7.97 7.87 11.00
C GLY A 496 -8.38 6.44 10.74
N PHE A 497 -9.65 6.26 10.48
CA PHE A 497 -10.19 4.99 10.00
C PHE A 497 -9.80 4.80 8.53
N LYS A 498 -9.30 3.63 8.19
CA LYS A 498 -9.11 3.21 6.80
C LYS A 498 -9.98 2.01 6.50
N ILE A 499 -10.70 2.09 5.41
CA ILE A 499 -11.48 0.98 4.90
C ILE A 499 -10.77 0.39 3.72
N ASN A 500 -10.38 -0.87 3.85
CA ASN A 500 -10.01 -1.70 2.73
C ASN A 500 -11.27 -2.41 2.23
N LEU A 501 -11.79 -1.92 1.14
CA LEU A 501 -12.95 -2.49 0.48
C LEU A 501 -12.47 -3.51 -0.53
N ARG A 502 -13.10 -4.68 -0.47
CA ARG A 502 -12.67 -5.78 -1.32
C ARG A 502 -13.86 -6.48 -1.91
N PHE A 503 -13.81 -6.54 -3.21
CA PHE A 503 -14.69 -7.37 -3.98
C PHE A 503 -13.92 -8.60 -4.42
N ILE A 504 -14.48 -9.75 -4.19
CA ILE A 504 -14.13 -10.94 -4.92
C ILE A 504 -15.33 -11.29 -5.77
N GLU A 505 -15.11 -11.34 -7.05
CA GLU A 505 -16.06 -11.90 -7.93
C GLU A 505 -15.57 -13.27 -8.35
N ILE A 506 -16.40 -14.25 -8.12
CA ILE A 506 -16.09 -15.64 -8.37
C ILE A 506 -16.99 -16.10 -9.47
N GLY A 507 -16.36 -16.34 -10.61
CA GLY A 507 -17.05 -16.75 -11.82
C GLY A 507 -17.76 -18.09 -11.72
N ALA A 508 -18.53 -18.33 -12.68
CA ALA A 508 -19.30 -19.38 -13.25
C ALA A 508 -20.82 -19.26 -13.07
N ASN A 509 -21.36 -18.69 -12.00
CA ASN A 509 -22.81 -18.51 -11.81
C ASN A 509 -23.20 -17.27 -10.97
N GLY A 510 -22.27 -16.37 -10.69
CA GLY A 510 -22.51 -15.19 -9.88
C GLY A 510 -22.93 -13.97 -10.70
N HIS A 511 -24.11 -13.46 -10.46
CA HIS A 511 -24.49 -12.15 -10.98
C HIS A 511 -23.69 -11.06 -10.28
N LEU A 512 -23.04 -10.19 -11.09
CA LEU A 512 -22.36 -8.98 -10.61
C LEU A 512 -23.38 -8.00 -10.02
N ARG A 513 -23.59 -8.04 -8.72
CA ARG A 513 -24.44 -7.05 -8.04
C ARG A 513 -23.67 -5.82 -7.56
N ALA A 514 -22.35 -5.90 -7.46
CA ALA A 514 -21.51 -4.81 -6.94
C ALA A 514 -20.78 -4.02 -8.03
N ALA A 515 -21.07 -4.29 -9.29
CA ALA A 515 -20.34 -3.76 -10.42
C ALA A 515 -20.24 -2.23 -10.44
N GLU A 516 -21.32 -1.55 -10.15
CA GLU A 516 -21.39 -0.07 -10.21
C GLU A 516 -20.62 0.59 -9.07
N TYR A 517 -20.44 -0.10 -7.94
CA TYR A 517 -19.72 0.43 -6.77
C TYR A 517 -18.22 0.15 -6.78
N LEU A 518 -17.73 -0.72 -7.66
CA LEU A 518 -16.30 -0.86 -7.91
C LEU A 518 -15.69 0.45 -8.47
N GLY A 519 -16.54 1.33 -9.02
CA GLY A 519 -16.18 2.65 -9.49
C GLY A 519 -16.15 3.75 -8.44
N GLY A 520 -16.76 3.53 -7.28
CA GLY A 520 -17.00 4.59 -6.30
C GLY A 520 -15.77 5.08 -5.54
N ASN A 521 -14.91 5.78 -6.24
CA ASN A 521 -14.08 6.85 -5.72
C ASN A 521 -14.77 8.16 -6.05
N ALA A 522 -15.95 8.37 -5.50
CA ALA A 522 -16.46 9.71 -5.45
C ALA A 522 -15.62 10.46 -4.41
N GLY A 523 -14.43 10.91 -4.80
CA GLY A 523 -13.95 12.15 -4.26
C GLY A 523 -15.09 13.14 -4.48
N LEU A 524 -15.53 13.85 -3.45
CA LEU A 524 -16.40 14.99 -3.63
C LEU A 524 -15.78 15.86 -4.73
N PRO A 525 -16.54 16.29 -5.74
CA PRO A 525 -15.98 17.12 -6.78
C PRO A 525 -15.28 18.30 -6.11
N SER A 526 -14.01 18.47 -6.41
CA SER A 526 -13.39 19.76 -6.19
C SER A 526 -14.22 20.76 -6.99
N GLU A 527 -14.69 21.82 -6.35
CA GLU A 527 -15.34 22.90 -7.04
C GLU A 527 -14.38 23.48 -8.09
N THR A 528 -14.45 22.97 -9.30
CA THR A 528 -14.11 23.69 -10.50
C THR A 528 -15.43 23.98 -11.20
N GLU A 529 -15.90 25.23 -11.02
CA GLU A 529 -16.93 25.92 -11.78
C GLU A 529 -18.11 25.07 -12.28
N GLY A 530 -19.24 25.17 -11.59
CA GLY A 530 -20.53 24.71 -12.07
C GLY A 530 -21.21 23.71 -11.15
N GLY A 531 -21.86 24.21 -10.13
CA GLY A 531 -22.58 23.42 -9.14
C GLY A 531 -23.56 22.43 -9.74
N HIS A 532 -23.45 21.20 -9.28
CA HIS A 532 -24.59 20.32 -9.04
C HIS A 532 -24.16 19.34 -7.94
N HIS A 533 -24.78 19.46 -6.79
CA HIS A 533 -24.82 18.44 -5.76
C HIS A 533 -25.54 17.21 -6.34
N GLY A 534 -24.80 16.30 -6.94
CA GLY A 534 -25.31 15.03 -7.41
C GLY A 534 -24.90 13.93 -6.45
N GLY A 535 -25.69 13.68 -5.42
CA GLY A 535 -25.76 12.34 -4.87
C GLY A 535 -26.19 11.43 -6.01
N CYS A 536 -25.34 10.45 -6.40
CA CYS A 536 -25.70 9.52 -7.45
C CYS A 536 -26.82 8.61 -6.94
N ILE A 537 -28.05 9.01 -7.12
CA ILE A 537 -29.21 8.13 -7.07
C ILE A 537 -29.29 7.50 -8.45
N LEU A 538 -28.74 6.31 -8.60
CA LEU A 538 -28.97 5.50 -9.78
C LEU A 538 -30.45 5.07 -9.77
N ARG A 539 -31.26 5.68 -10.64
CA ARG A 539 -32.56 5.16 -10.97
C ARG A 539 -32.36 3.91 -11.81
N HIS A 540 -32.91 2.82 -11.33
CA HIS A 540 -33.17 1.65 -12.13
C HIS A 540 -34.33 2.02 -13.07
N ASP A 541 -34.03 2.36 -14.30
CA ASP A 541 -35.05 2.35 -15.34
C ASP A 541 -35.26 0.89 -15.75
N GLY A 542 -36.34 0.31 -15.22
CA GLY A 542 -36.83 -0.97 -15.68
C GLY A 542 -37.28 -0.82 -17.14
N GLY A 543 -36.52 -1.40 -18.05
CA GLY A 543 -36.97 -1.73 -19.38
C GLY A 543 -37.40 -3.19 -19.37
N GLU A 544 -38.59 -3.44 -19.90
CA GLU A 544 -39.24 -4.73 -20.13
C GLU A 544 -38.36 -5.73 -20.88
#